data_e47c6059809ab3863cb26d12c7fefc99
#
_entry.id   e47c6059809ab3863cb26d12c7fefc99
#
_cell.length_a   1.000
_cell.length_b   1.000
_cell.length_c   1.000
_cell.angle_alpha   90.00
_cell.angle_beta   90.00
_cell.angle_gamma   90.00
#
_symmetry.space_group_name_H-M   'P 1'
#
loop_
_entity.id
_entity.type
_entity.pdbx_description
1 polymer ?
#
loop_
_entity_poly.entity_id
_entity_poly.type
_entity_poly.pdbx_seq_one_letter_code
_entity_poly.pdbx_strand_id
1 'polypeptide(L)'
;MEASNAFEIYNLNVWIEEKHILKDIDNLQIPKNKIFSIMGPSGSGKSTFLKVLNRILELKNRVKISGVVKLNGEDIFKMDPVQLRRNVGIVFQQPNPFYHMSIFDNIAYALKANGFVKNKRELEERVIEALIKANLYDEVKDRLKKPASVLSGGQQQRLVIARALALKPQVLLLDEPTSQIDVVGARKIEELLLNLKEQLTIVLVSHIPQQAARISDYAALLYDGRLIEWGPSERIFTHPQNELTEKFVAGRL
;
A
#
# COMPACT_ATOMS: atom_id res chain seq x y z
N MET A 1 20.25 13.08 -11.98
CA MET A 1 18.83 13.04 -12.46
C MET A 1 17.97 13.09 -11.22
N GLU A 2 17.15 14.12 -11.05
CA GLU A 2 16.18 14.15 -9.96
C GLU A 2 15.25 12.95 -10.11
N ALA A 3 15.06 12.20 -9.02
CA ALA A 3 14.16 11.06 -9.03
C ALA A 3 12.74 11.57 -9.31
N SER A 4 12.09 11.09 -10.37
CA SER A 4 10.73 11.50 -10.67
C SER A 4 9.80 10.95 -9.58
N ASN A 5 8.88 11.79 -9.11
CA ASN A 5 7.93 11.42 -8.05
C ASN A 5 6.73 10.64 -8.62
N ALA A 6 6.28 9.64 -7.88
CA ALA A 6 5.00 8.99 -8.10
C ALA A 6 3.87 9.85 -7.53
N PHE A 7 4.03 10.31 -6.28
CA PHE A 7 3.10 11.25 -5.68
C PHE A 7 3.78 12.54 -5.24
N GLU A 8 3.04 13.64 -5.36
CA GLU A 8 3.37 14.94 -4.80
C GLU A 8 2.15 15.46 -4.05
N ILE A 9 2.33 15.84 -2.78
CA ILE A 9 1.26 16.23 -1.87
C ILE A 9 1.53 17.63 -1.34
N TYR A 10 0.53 18.52 -1.46
CA TYR A 10 0.62 19.90 -1.03
C TYR A 10 -0.63 20.30 -0.25
N ASN A 11 -0.44 20.84 0.95
CA ASN A 11 -1.47 21.38 1.84
C ASN A 11 -2.69 20.44 2.02
N LEU A 12 -2.45 19.12 2.11
CA LEU A 12 -3.52 18.14 2.25
C LEU A 12 -4.13 18.20 3.63
N ASN A 13 -5.43 18.46 3.67
CA ASN A 13 -6.25 18.43 4.86
C ASN A 13 -7.43 17.49 4.67
N VAL A 14 -7.77 16.71 5.72
CA VAL A 14 -8.86 15.77 5.68
C VAL A 14 -9.69 15.85 6.96
N TRP A 15 -11.00 16.03 6.78
CA TRP A 15 -11.98 15.93 7.86
C TRP A 15 -12.89 14.74 7.63
N ILE A 16 -13.19 14.01 8.68
CA ILE A 16 -14.20 12.96 8.72
C ILE A 16 -15.20 13.37 9.79
N GLU A 17 -16.45 13.59 9.38
CA GLU A 17 -17.44 14.27 10.20
C GLU A 17 -16.90 15.65 10.62
N GLU A 18 -16.79 15.93 11.94
CA GLU A 18 -16.24 17.18 12.47
C GLU A 18 -14.76 17.08 12.86
N LYS A 19 -14.16 15.88 12.77
CA LYS A 19 -12.78 15.65 13.21
C LYS A 19 -11.78 15.95 12.09
N HIS A 20 -10.82 16.81 12.35
CA HIS A 20 -9.68 17.09 11.49
C HIS A 20 -8.64 15.96 11.65
N ILE A 21 -8.59 15.05 10.68
CA ILE A 21 -7.78 13.81 10.76
C ILE A 21 -6.38 14.02 10.18
N LEU A 22 -6.27 14.65 9.01
CA LEU A 22 -4.99 15.05 8.43
C LEU A 22 -4.92 16.57 8.40
N LYS A 23 -3.81 17.11 8.88
CA LYS A 23 -3.64 18.53 9.21
C LYS A 23 -2.42 19.05 8.48
N ASP A 24 -2.62 19.77 7.39
CA ASP A 24 -1.60 20.47 6.61
C ASP A 24 -0.41 19.55 6.24
N ILE A 25 -0.71 18.40 5.61
CA ILE A 25 0.35 17.57 5.04
C ILE A 25 0.87 18.29 3.80
N ASP A 26 2.05 18.85 3.91
CA ASP A 26 2.61 19.68 2.87
C ASP A 26 4.00 19.23 2.42
N ASN A 27 4.32 19.54 1.15
CA ASN A 27 5.61 19.26 0.52
C ASN A 27 6.11 17.83 0.72
N LEU A 28 5.20 16.84 0.69
CA LEU A 28 5.53 15.43 0.75
C LEU A 28 5.67 14.87 -0.66
N GLN A 29 6.83 14.29 -0.95
CA GLN A 29 7.13 13.68 -2.23
C GLN A 29 7.42 12.19 -2.06
N ILE A 30 6.76 11.37 -2.85
CA ILE A 30 6.96 9.90 -2.86
C ILE A 30 7.65 9.53 -4.17
N PRO A 31 8.94 9.16 -4.15
CA PRO A 31 9.69 8.82 -5.34
C PRO A 31 9.18 7.55 -6.03
N LYS A 32 9.29 7.51 -7.37
CA LYS A 32 8.94 6.31 -8.17
C LYS A 32 9.87 5.14 -7.88
N ASN A 33 9.30 3.93 -7.96
CA ASN A 33 10.03 2.67 -7.85
C ASN A 33 10.87 2.60 -6.56
N LYS A 34 10.27 3.03 -5.46
CA LYS A 34 10.84 3.00 -4.11
C LYS A 34 9.79 2.49 -3.13
N ILE A 35 10.27 1.96 -2.01
CA ILE A 35 9.42 1.70 -0.84
C ILE A 35 9.46 2.94 0.04
N PHE A 36 8.29 3.56 0.18
CA PHE A 36 8.07 4.71 1.07
C PHE A 36 7.22 4.29 2.26
N SER A 37 7.77 4.33 3.47
CA SER A 37 7.04 3.99 4.69
C SER A 37 6.44 5.22 5.37
N ILE A 38 5.17 5.12 5.72
CA ILE A 38 4.48 6.07 6.60
C ILE A 38 4.42 5.45 7.99
N MET A 39 5.12 6.04 8.94
CA MET A 39 5.18 5.59 10.33
C MET A 39 4.38 6.50 11.26
N GLY A 40 4.13 6.03 12.46
CA GLY A 40 3.51 6.80 13.54
C GLY A 40 2.63 5.95 14.45
N PRO A 41 2.23 6.49 15.61
CA PRO A 41 1.38 5.77 16.55
C PRO A 41 -0.01 5.50 15.99
N SER A 42 -0.76 4.62 16.67
CA SER A 42 -2.17 4.35 16.32
C SER A 42 -2.99 5.64 16.38
N GLY A 43 -3.89 5.83 15.41
CA GLY A 43 -4.73 7.03 15.33
C GLY A 43 -4.06 8.26 14.70
N SER A 44 -2.79 8.21 14.30
CA SER A 44 -2.10 9.36 13.69
C SER A 44 -2.54 9.73 12.26
N GLY A 45 -3.48 8.98 11.66
CA GLY A 45 -4.03 9.28 10.33
C GLY A 45 -3.42 8.50 9.17
N LYS A 46 -2.49 7.56 9.40
CA LYS A 46 -1.77 6.79 8.35
C LYS A 46 -2.70 6.09 7.34
N SER A 47 -3.64 5.30 7.85
CA SER A 47 -4.62 4.60 6.99
C SER A 47 -5.56 5.56 6.27
N THR A 48 -5.86 6.71 6.86
CA THR A 48 -6.63 7.78 6.20
C THR A 48 -5.82 8.36 5.04
N PHE A 49 -4.53 8.62 5.25
CA PHE A 49 -3.64 9.09 4.20
C PHE A 49 -3.59 8.11 3.01
N LEU A 50 -3.39 6.81 3.24
CA LEU A 50 -3.43 5.82 2.15
C LEU A 50 -4.76 5.85 1.40
N LYS A 51 -5.88 5.94 2.13
CA LYS A 51 -7.22 5.96 1.53
C LYS A 51 -7.49 7.21 0.70
N VAL A 52 -6.81 8.32 0.97
CA VAL A 52 -6.83 9.52 0.11
C VAL A 52 -6.12 9.24 -1.21
N LEU A 53 -4.91 8.66 -1.19
CA LEU A 53 -4.09 8.43 -2.40
C LEU A 53 -4.81 7.58 -3.46
N ASN A 54 -5.75 6.75 -3.05
CA ASN A 54 -6.53 5.88 -3.95
C ASN A 54 -8.02 6.36 -4.05
N ARG A 55 -8.37 7.48 -3.42
CA ARG A 55 -9.70 8.08 -3.38
C ARG A 55 -10.82 7.16 -2.84
N ILE A 56 -10.46 6.07 -2.15
CA ILE A 56 -11.47 5.20 -1.53
C ILE A 56 -12.12 5.87 -0.30
N LEU A 57 -11.45 6.85 0.29
CA LEU A 57 -11.98 7.61 1.41
C LEU A 57 -13.25 8.38 1.04
N GLU A 58 -13.39 8.83 -0.22
CA GLU A 58 -14.56 9.55 -0.72
C GLU A 58 -15.85 8.71 -0.72
N LEU A 59 -15.74 7.38 -0.61
CA LEU A 59 -16.90 6.49 -0.46
C LEU A 59 -17.52 6.56 0.95
N LYS A 60 -16.83 7.18 1.90
CA LYS A 60 -17.33 7.42 3.26
C LYS A 60 -18.21 8.67 3.29
N ASN A 61 -19.30 8.62 4.04
CA ASN A 61 -20.13 9.79 4.26
C ASN A 61 -19.40 10.86 5.10
N ARG A 62 -19.73 12.14 4.85
CA ARG A 62 -19.23 13.29 5.62
C ARG A 62 -17.71 13.41 5.65
N VAL A 63 -17.07 13.16 4.50
CA VAL A 63 -15.65 13.41 4.29
C VAL A 63 -15.47 14.72 3.55
N LYS A 64 -14.56 15.57 4.06
CA LYS A 64 -14.08 16.77 3.36
C LYS A 64 -12.57 16.65 3.17
N ILE A 65 -12.12 16.87 1.96
CA ILE A 65 -10.69 16.85 1.58
C ILE A 65 -10.37 18.18 0.92
N SER A 66 -9.24 18.78 1.27
CA SER A 66 -8.69 19.96 0.58
C SER A 66 -7.17 19.79 0.41
N GLY A 67 -6.59 20.58 -0.48
CA GLY A 67 -5.20 20.48 -0.88
C GLY A 67 -5.05 19.84 -2.27
N VAL A 68 -3.82 19.55 -2.65
CA VAL A 68 -3.46 18.98 -3.95
C VAL A 68 -2.70 17.68 -3.75
N VAL A 69 -3.14 16.63 -4.42
CA VAL A 69 -2.42 15.36 -4.48
C VAL A 69 -2.26 15.00 -5.95
N LYS A 70 -1.02 14.90 -6.41
CA LYS A 70 -0.73 14.54 -7.80
C LYS A 70 -0.17 13.13 -7.89
N LEU A 71 -0.61 12.37 -8.87
CA LEU A 71 -0.03 11.11 -9.32
C LEU A 71 0.66 11.36 -10.67
N ASN A 72 1.98 11.19 -10.75
CA ASN A 72 2.76 11.47 -11.96
C ASN A 72 2.51 12.88 -12.55
N GLY A 73 2.33 13.89 -11.69
CA GLY A 73 2.07 15.28 -12.09
C GLY A 73 0.60 15.62 -12.32
N GLU A 74 -0.33 14.67 -12.39
CA GLU A 74 -1.75 14.89 -12.57
C GLU A 74 -2.51 14.86 -11.24
N ASP A 75 -3.38 15.84 -11.01
CA ASP A 75 -4.20 15.93 -9.80
C ASP A 75 -5.20 14.76 -9.72
N ILE A 76 -5.06 13.91 -8.69
CA ILE A 76 -5.90 12.71 -8.54
C ILE A 76 -7.39 13.03 -8.40
N PHE A 77 -7.75 14.22 -7.90
CA PHE A 77 -9.15 14.61 -7.73
C PHE A 77 -9.82 15.01 -9.06
N LYS A 78 -9.02 15.24 -10.11
CA LYS A 78 -9.51 15.49 -11.49
C LYS A 78 -9.52 14.23 -12.35
N MET A 79 -8.84 13.16 -11.92
CA MET A 79 -8.82 11.89 -12.63
C MET A 79 -10.16 11.15 -12.48
N ASP A 80 -10.49 10.29 -13.44
CA ASP A 80 -11.54 9.29 -13.25
C ASP A 80 -11.19 8.31 -12.12
N PRO A 81 -12.06 8.13 -11.10
CA PRO A 81 -11.74 7.28 -9.94
C PRO A 81 -11.46 5.81 -10.31
N VAL A 82 -12.07 5.29 -11.38
CA VAL A 82 -11.86 3.92 -11.83
C VAL A 82 -10.46 3.78 -12.43
N GLN A 83 -10.06 4.74 -13.24
CA GLN A 83 -8.72 4.81 -13.82
C GLN A 83 -7.65 4.95 -12.72
N LEU A 84 -7.87 5.84 -11.75
CA LEU A 84 -6.97 6.00 -10.63
C LEU A 84 -6.79 4.69 -9.86
N ARG A 85 -7.89 4.01 -9.50
CA ARG A 85 -7.84 2.76 -8.71
C ARG A 85 -7.26 1.57 -9.47
N ARG A 86 -7.22 1.60 -10.80
CA ARG A 86 -6.46 0.64 -11.61
C ARG A 86 -4.96 0.87 -11.49
N ASN A 87 -4.54 2.14 -11.44
CA ASN A 87 -3.12 2.52 -11.33
C ASN A 87 -2.60 2.47 -9.90
N VAL A 88 -3.46 2.64 -8.90
CA VAL A 88 -3.12 2.68 -7.48
C VAL A 88 -3.86 1.58 -6.74
N GLY A 89 -3.23 0.41 -6.63
CA GLY A 89 -3.77 -0.72 -5.86
C GLY A 89 -3.69 -0.48 -4.36
N ILE A 90 -4.63 -1.03 -3.60
CA ILE A 90 -4.62 -0.96 -2.13
C ILE A 90 -4.84 -2.33 -1.52
N VAL A 91 -4.05 -2.63 -0.49
CA VAL A 91 -4.15 -3.84 0.34
C VAL A 91 -4.34 -3.41 1.79
N PHE A 92 -5.38 -3.91 2.42
CA PHE A 92 -5.75 -3.54 3.79
C PHE A 92 -5.03 -4.41 4.82
N GLN A 93 -5.05 -3.95 6.06
CA GLN A 93 -4.44 -4.61 7.21
C GLN A 93 -4.95 -6.04 7.40
N GLN A 94 -6.28 -6.23 7.36
CA GLN A 94 -6.86 -7.57 7.37
C GLN A 94 -6.87 -8.12 5.95
N PRO A 95 -6.32 -9.33 5.74
CA PRO A 95 -6.51 -10.04 4.48
C PRO A 95 -8.01 -10.18 4.21
N ASN A 96 -8.43 -9.77 3.04
CA ASN A 96 -9.83 -9.87 2.63
C ASN A 96 -9.97 -10.59 1.28
N PRO A 97 -9.52 -11.86 1.21
CA PRO A 97 -9.82 -12.66 0.04
C PRO A 97 -11.33 -12.94 -0.01
N PHE A 98 -11.85 -13.22 -1.19
CA PHE A 98 -13.20 -13.76 -1.32
C PHE A 98 -13.17 -15.20 -0.84
N TYR A 99 -13.46 -15.44 0.44
CA TYR A 99 -13.26 -16.72 1.13
C TYR A 99 -14.00 -17.89 0.48
N HIS A 100 -15.16 -17.65 -0.11
CA HIS A 100 -15.99 -18.63 -0.82
C HIS A 100 -15.52 -18.91 -2.25
N MET A 101 -14.70 -18.03 -2.82
CA MET A 101 -14.12 -18.21 -4.15
C MET A 101 -12.83 -19.05 -4.07
N SER A 102 -12.51 -19.72 -5.17
CA SER A 102 -11.23 -20.44 -5.27
C SER A 102 -10.04 -19.46 -5.24
N ILE A 103 -8.84 -19.99 -4.96
CA ILE A 103 -7.59 -19.23 -5.04
C ILE A 103 -7.45 -18.60 -6.43
N PHE A 104 -7.73 -19.37 -7.48
CA PHE A 104 -7.73 -18.90 -8.87
C PHE A 104 -8.75 -17.78 -9.11
N ASP A 105 -10.00 -17.98 -8.67
CA ASP A 105 -11.08 -17.04 -8.94
C ASP A 105 -10.92 -15.72 -8.18
N ASN A 106 -10.24 -15.69 -7.05
CA ASN A 106 -9.90 -14.45 -6.35
C ASN A 106 -9.12 -13.48 -7.24
N ILE A 107 -8.23 -13.97 -8.08
CA ILE A 107 -7.45 -13.15 -9.01
C ILE A 107 -8.21 -12.95 -10.33
N ALA A 108 -8.79 -14.04 -10.85
CA ALA A 108 -9.52 -14.04 -12.11
C ALA A 108 -10.69 -13.04 -12.10
N TYR A 109 -11.37 -12.87 -10.94
CA TYR A 109 -12.43 -11.90 -10.77
C TYR A 109 -11.96 -10.47 -11.07
N ALA A 110 -10.83 -10.07 -10.49
CA ALA A 110 -10.29 -8.72 -10.70
C ALA A 110 -9.95 -8.47 -12.18
N LEU A 111 -9.37 -9.45 -12.86
CA LEU A 111 -9.03 -9.35 -14.29
C LEU A 111 -10.27 -9.25 -15.18
N LYS A 112 -11.28 -10.09 -14.93
CA LYS A 112 -12.55 -10.08 -15.68
C LYS A 112 -13.33 -8.79 -15.47
N ALA A 113 -13.51 -8.39 -14.21
CA ALA A 113 -14.27 -7.18 -13.86
C ALA A 113 -13.67 -5.90 -14.45
N ASN A 114 -12.37 -5.87 -14.72
CA ASN A 114 -11.68 -4.75 -15.33
C ASN A 114 -11.45 -4.88 -16.84
N GLY A 115 -11.91 -5.96 -17.47
CA GLY A 115 -11.76 -6.15 -18.92
C GLY A 115 -10.31 -6.41 -19.39
N PHE A 116 -9.44 -6.94 -18.49
CA PHE A 116 -8.04 -7.14 -18.81
C PHE A 116 -7.72 -8.41 -19.59
N VAL A 117 -8.71 -9.28 -19.79
CA VAL A 117 -8.53 -10.58 -20.45
C VAL A 117 -9.58 -10.83 -21.51
N LYS A 118 -9.16 -11.36 -22.66
CA LYS A 118 -10.01 -11.62 -23.83
C LYS A 118 -10.46 -13.07 -23.94
N ASN A 119 -9.69 -13.99 -23.36
CA ASN A 119 -9.95 -15.43 -23.47
C ASN A 119 -9.44 -16.18 -22.23
N LYS A 120 -9.81 -17.46 -22.14
CA LYS A 120 -9.46 -18.32 -20.99
C LYS A 120 -7.97 -18.54 -20.83
N ARG A 121 -7.23 -18.70 -21.91
CA ARG A 121 -5.80 -18.92 -21.87
C ARG A 121 -5.05 -17.71 -21.30
N GLU A 122 -5.37 -16.52 -21.78
CA GLU A 122 -4.79 -15.26 -21.25
C GLU A 122 -5.13 -15.07 -19.75
N LEU A 123 -6.35 -15.46 -19.36
CA LEU A 123 -6.76 -15.41 -17.96
C LEU A 123 -5.89 -16.33 -17.08
N GLU A 124 -5.68 -17.57 -17.52
CA GLU A 124 -4.84 -18.55 -16.80
C GLU A 124 -3.39 -18.06 -16.69
N GLU A 125 -2.82 -17.59 -17.78
CA GLU A 125 -1.45 -17.04 -17.82
C GLU A 125 -1.29 -15.87 -16.85
N ARG A 126 -2.22 -14.92 -16.82
CA ARG A 126 -2.16 -13.75 -15.93
C ARG A 126 -2.39 -14.10 -14.46
N VAL A 127 -3.27 -15.05 -14.15
CA VAL A 127 -3.47 -15.52 -12.77
C VAL A 127 -2.19 -16.17 -12.25
N ILE A 128 -1.55 -17.02 -13.05
CA ILE A 128 -0.29 -17.66 -12.69
C ILE A 128 0.82 -16.62 -12.52
N GLU A 129 0.95 -15.68 -13.45
CA GLU A 129 1.91 -14.57 -13.34
C GLU A 129 1.75 -13.79 -12.02
N ALA A 130 0.52 -13.46 -11.66
CA ALA A 130 0.23 -12.73 -10.43
C ALA A 130 0.59 -13.54 -9.17
N LEU A 131 0.32 -14.84 -9.15
CA LEU A 131 0.69 -15.74 -8.06
C LEU A 131 2.22 -15.89 -7.93
N ILE A 132 2.92 -15.98 -9.05
CA ILE A 132 4.40 -16.03 -9.08
C ILE A 132 4.96 -14.73 -8.51
N LYS A 133 4.48 -13.57 -8.99
CA LYS A 133 4.90 -12.25 -8.50
C LYS A 133 4.66 -12.05 -7.00
N ALA A 134 3.62 -12.69 -6.46
CA ALA A 134 3.32 -12.66 -5.03
C ALA A 134 4.04 -13.74 -4.21
N ASN A 135 5.01 -14.47 -4.78
CA ASN A 135 5.72 -15.59 -4.16
C ASN A 135 4.75 -16.62 -3.53
N LEU A 136 3.63 -16.90 -4.20
CA LEU A 136 2.58 -17.79 -3.70
C LEU A 136 2.36 -19.02 -4.57
N TYR A 137 2.71 -18.98 -5.85
CA TYR A 137 2.38 -20.01 -6.84
C TYR A 137 2.82 -21.40 -6.40
N ASP A 138 4.07 -21.59 -6.01
CA ASP A 138 4.62 -22.90 -5.63
C ASP A 138 3.94 -23.51 -4.41
N GLU A 139 3.40 -22.68 -3.53
CA GLU A 139 2.67 -23.16 -2.35
C GLU A 139 1.22 -23.58 -2.66
N VAL A 140 0.65 -23.13 -3.79
CA VAL A 140 -0.79 -23.30 -4.08
C VAL A 140 -1.10 -23.96 -5.43
N LYS A 141 -0.11 -24.22 -6.30
CA LYS A 141 -0.29 -24.70 -7.69
C LYS A 141 -1.16 -25.95 -7.79
N ASP A 142 -1.07 -26.86 -6.82
CA ASP A 142 -1.84 -28.12 -6.80
C ASP A 142 -3.26 -27.96 -6.21
N ARG A 143 -3.59 -26.75 -5.72
CA ARG A 143 -4.87 -26.48 -5.06
C ARG A 143 -5.53 -25.15 -5.48
N LEU A 144 -5.25 -24.68 -6.68
CA LEU A 144 -5.80 -23.42 -7.23
C LEU A 144 -7.34 -23.37 -7.23
N LYS A 145 -7.99 -24.53 -7.35
CA LYS A 145 -9.46 -24.66 -7.32
C LYS A 145 -10.05 -24.75 -5.91
N LYS A 146 -9.21 -24.85 -4.87
CA LYS A 146 -9.69 -24.85 -3.48
C LYS A 146 -10.09 -23.43 -3.06
N PRO A 147 -11.07 -23.30 -2.14
CA PRO A 147 -11.48 -22.00 -1.63
C PRO A 147 -10.33 -21.28 -0.89
N ALA A 148 -10.29 -19.96 -0.94
CA ALA A 148 -9.24 -19.16 -0.29
C ALA A 148 -9.22 -19.31 1.24
N SER A 149 -10.30 -19.80 1.85
CA SER A 149 -10.39 -20.08 3.29
C SER A 149 -9.41 -21.14 3.80
N VAL A 150 -8.87 -22.01 2.92
CA VAL A 150 -7.87 -23.03 3.31
C VAL A 150 -6.46 -22.49 3.47
N LEU A 151 -6.22 -21.21 3.13
CA LEU A 151 -4.93 -20.56 3.20
C LEU A 151 -4.62 -20.07 4.61
N SER A 152 -3.34 -20.12 5.00
CA SER A 152 -2.84 -19.42 6.20
C SER A 152 -2.96 -17.91 6.05
N GLY A 153 -2.91 -17.14 7.15
CA GLY A 153 -3.00 -15.68 7.12
C GLY A 153 -1.97 -15.03 6.18
N GLY A 154 -0.71 -15.47 6.22
CA GLY A 154 0.32 -14.99 5.32
C GLY A 154 0.09 -15.36 3.85
N GLN A 155 -0.48 -16.54 3.58
CA GLN A 155 -0.89 -16.93 2.23
C GLN A 155 -2.09 -16.12 1.73
N GLN A 156 -3.07 -15.85 2.61
CA GLN A 156 -4.21 -14.98 2.29
C GLN A 156 -3.76 -13.57 1.95
N GLN A 157 -2.82 -13.02 2.71
CA GLN A 157 -2.29 -11.68 2.44
C GLN A 157 -1.56 -11.64 1.09
N ARG A 158 -0.71 -12.63 0.80
CA ARG A 158 -0.05 -12.73 -0.51
C ARG A 158 -1.05 -12.96 -1.66
N LEU A 159 -2.16 -13.66 -1.43
CA LEU A 159 -3.24 -13.79 -2.41
C LEU A 159 -3.90 -12.44 -2.72
N VAL A 160 -4.16 -11.63 -1.69
CA VAL A 160 -4.74 -10.28 -1.87
C VAL A 160 -3.75 -9.37 -2.60
N ILE A 161 -2.44 -9.46 -2.28
CA ILE A 161 -1.39 -8.76 -3.02
C ILE A 161 -1.36 -9.24 -4.48
N ALA A 162 -1.41 -10.55 -4.75
CA ALA A 162 -1.47 -11.10 -6.12
C ALA A 162 -2.68 -10.55 -6.89
N ARG A 163 -3.85 -10.47 -6.24
CA ARG A 163 -5.05 -9.89 -6.85
C ARG A 163 -4.85 -8.44 -7.25
N ALA A 164 -4.18 -7.63 -6.42
CA ALA A 164 -3.86 -6.25 -6.75
C ALA A 164 -2.83 -6.16 -7.90
N LEU A 165 -1.77 -6.96 -7.85
CA LEU A 165 -0.70 -7.00 -8.87
C LEU A 165 -1.19 -7.47 -10.24
N ALA A 166 -2.24 -8.30 -10.32
CA ALA A 166 -2.82 -8.77 -11.56
C ALA A 166 -3.29 -7.63 -12.49
N LEU A 167 -3.68 -6.50 -11.90
CA LEU A 167 -4.09 -5.29 -12.62
C LEU A 167 -2.90 -4.45 -13.11
N LYS A 168 -1.65 -4.85 -12.80
CA LYS A 168 -0.40 -4.15 -13.15
C LYS A 168 -0.42 -2.68 -12.70
N PRO A 169 -0.68 -2.39 -11.41
CA PRO A 169 -0.70 -1.03 -10.91
C PRO A 169 0.69 -0.38 -10.98
N GLN A 170 0.74 0.94 -11.04
CA GLN A 170 1.99 1.71 -10.93
C GLN A 170 2.39 1.94 -9.46
N VAL A 171 1.41 1.93 -8.57
CA VAL A 171 1.59 2.10 -7.12
C VAL A 171 0.81 1.04 -6.36
N LEU A 172 1.44 0.47 -5.34
CA LEU A 172 0.81 -0.44 -4.38
C LEU A 172 0.82 0.20 -2.99
N LEU A 173 -0.37 0.43 -2.46
CA LEU A 173 -0.57 0.93 -1.10
C LEU A 173 -0.83 -0.26 -0.17
N LEU A 174 -0.12 -0.33 0.96
CA LEU A 174 -0.19 -1.42 1.92
C LEU A 174 -0.42 -0.85 3.33
N ASP A 175 -1.57 -1.15 3.90
CA ASP A 175 -1.93 -0.73 5.25
C ASP A 175 -1.58 -1.85 6.24
N GLU A 176 -0.45 -1.75 6.93
CA GLU A 176 0.07 -2.71 7.93
C GLU A 176 -0.01 -4.20 7.49
N PRO A 177 0.56 -4.58 6.32
CA PRO A 177 0.30 -5.88 5.69
C PRO A 177 0.83 -7.08 6.46
N THR A 178 1.60 -6.89 7.52
CA THR A 178 2.25 -7.95 8.31
C THR A 178 1.77 -8.01 9.76
N SER A 179 0.91 -7.08 10.22
CA SER A 179 0.55 -6.92 11.64
C SER A 179 -0.20 -8.11 12.24
N GLN A 180 -0.85 -8.95 11.41
CA GLN A 180 -1.66 -10.11 11.86
C GLN A 180 -1.07 -11.43 11.36
N ILE A 181 0.22 -11.46 11.03
CA ILE A 181 0.88 -12.59 10.39
C ILE A 181 2.06 -13.03 11.25
N ASP A 182 2.33 -14.34 11.26
CA ASP A 182 3.51 -14.88 11.93
C ASP A 182 4.81 -14.36 11.31
N VAL A 183 5.92 -14.48 12.05
CA VAL A 183 7.22 -13.94 11.67
C VAL A 183 7.72 -14.48 10.32
N VAL A 184 7.44 -15.74 10.00
CA VAL A 184 7.87 -16.36 8.74
C VAL A 184 7.09 -15.78 7.56
N GLY A 185 5.76 -15.68 7.72
CA GLY A 185 4.89 -15.04 6.73
C GLY A 185 5.22 -13.57 6.51
N ALA A 186 5.51 -12.84 7.59
CA ALA A 186 5.90 -11.44 7.52
C ALA A 186 7.19 -11.25 6.71
N ARG A 187 8.23 -12.08 6.96
CA ARG A 187 9.48 -12.04 6.17
C ARG A 187 9.26 -12.31 4.69
N LYS A 188 8.42 -13.28 4.34
CA LYS A 188 8.06 -13.56 2.93
C LYS A 188 7.40 -12.36 2.25
N ILE A 189 6.59 -11.59 2.98
CA ILE A 189 5.99 -10.36 2.46
C ILE A 189 7.07 -9.26 2.31
N GLU A 190 7.95 -9.08 3.28
CA GLU A 190 9.04 -8.12 3.18
C GLU A 190 9.94 -8.39 1.96
N GLU A 191 10.36 -9.64 1.75
CA GLU A 191 11.13 -10.08 0.58
C GLU A 191 10.36 -9.83 -0.74
N LEU A 192 9.07 -10.11 -0.74
CA LEU A 192 8.21 -9.82 -1.88
C LEU A 192 8.22 -8.32 -2.21
N LEU A 193 8.06 -7.43 -1.21
CA LEU A 193 8.05 -5.99 -1.42
C LEU A 193 9.39 -5.47 -1.94
N LEU A 194 10.50 -5.99 -1.42
CA LEU A 194 11.85 -5.65 -1.90
C LEU A 194 12.06 -6.02 -3.37
N ASN A 195 11.52 -7.14 -3.83
CA ASN A 195 11.58 -7.56 -5.24
C ASN A 195 10.66 -6.72 -6.13
N LEU A 196 9.52 -6.26 -5.62
CA LEU A 196 8.54 -5.50 -6.40
C LEU A 196 8.94 -4.04 -6.61
N LYS A 197 9.73 -3.44 -5.72
CA LYS A 197 10.06 -2.00 -5.77
C LYS A 197 10.76 -1.57 -7.06
N GLU A 198 11.44 -2.47 -7.74
CA GLU A 198 12.10 -2.18 -9.02
C GLU A 198 11.09 -1.94 -10.16
N GLN A 199 9.86 -2.44 -10.03
CA GLN A 199 8.83 -2.39 -11.05
C GLN A 199 7.68 -1.43 -10.73
N LEU A 200 7.43 -1.15 -9.44
CA LEU A 200 6.33 -0.29 -9.00
C LEU A 200 6.70 0.47 -7.72
N THR A 201 6.01 1.57 -7.48
CA THR A 201 6.14 2.32 -6.24
C THR A 201 5.33 1.66 -5.13
N ILE A 202 5.89 1.55 -3.94
CA ILE A 202 5.23 0.95 -2.78
C ILE A 202 5.08 2.02 -1.69
N VAL A 203 3.86 2.22 -1.20
CA VAL A 203 3.61 3.04 0.00
C VAL A 203 3.13 2.13 1.10
N LEU A 204 3.93 1.98 2.13
CA LEU A 204 3.73 1.06 3.25
C LEU A 204 3.39 1.83 4.51
N VAL A 205 2.27 1.52 5.14
CA VAL A 205 2.02 1.95 6.53
C VAL A 205 2.56 0.89 7.47
N SER A 206 3.34 1.31 8.45
CA SER A 206 3.83 0.45 9.54
C SER A 206 3.86 1.23 10.85
N HIS A 207 3.48 0.56 11.94
CA HIS A 207 3.69 1.06 13.30
C HIS A 207 4.97 0.47 13.95
N ILE A 208 5.73 -0.33 13.20
CA ILE A 208 6.97 -1.00 13.65
C ILE A 208 8.17 -0.31 12.99
N PRO A 209 8.90 0.58 13.70
CA PRO A 209 10.04 1.30 13.12
C PRO A 209 11.12 0.38 12.55
N GLN A 210 11.40 -0.75 13.23
CA GLN A 210 12.40 -1.72 12.79
C GLN A 210 12.06 -2.38 11.44
N GLN A 211 10.78 -2.60 11.17
CA GLN A 211 10.34 -3.10 9.85
C GLN A 211 10.58 -2.04 8.78
N ALA A 212 10.13 -0.82 9.01
CA ALA A 212 10.32 0.27 8.07
C ALA A 212 11.82 0.51 7.79
N ALA A 213 12.67 0.47 8.81
CA ALA A 213 14.12 0.61 8.65
C ALA A 213 14.75 -0.45 7.76
N ARG A 214 14.24 -1.71 7.81
CA ARG A 214 14.80 -2.82 7.01
C ARG A 214 14.48 -2.76 5.53
N ILE A 215 13.29 -2.28 5.16
CA ILE A 215 12.80 -2.46 3.79
C ILE A 215 12.58 -1.16 3.03
N SER A 216 12.52 0.00 3.70
CA SER A 216 12.15 1.25 3.06
C SER A 216 13.35 2.03 2.52
N ASP A 217 13.17 2.63 1.36
CA ASP A 217 14.12 3.59 0.79
C ASP A 217 13.89 4.99 1.38
N TYR A 218 12.63 5.32 1.67
CA TYR A 218 12.20 6.59 2.28
C TYR A 218 11.21 6.31 3.42
N ALA A 219 11.20 7.21 4.40
CA ALA A 219 10.25 7.13 5.50
C ALA A 219 9.71 8.51 5.89
N ALA A 220 8.49 8.52 6.42
CA ALA A 220 7.86 9.69 7.00
C ALA A 220 7.24 9.34 8.36
N LEU A 221 7.30 10.28 9.30
CA LEU A 221 6.56 10.19 10.56
C LEU A 221 5.30 11.03 10.49
N LEU A 222 4.16 10.40 10.71
CA LEU A 222 2.86 11.03 10.90
C LEU A 222 2.50 10.98 12.39
N TYR A 223 2.26 12.14 13.00
CA TYR A 223 1.88 12.26 14.40
C TYR A 223 0.72 13.24 14.57
N ASP A 224 -0.33 12.84 15.25
CA ASP A 224 -1.56 13.65 15.44
C ASP A 224 -2.09 14.31 14.14
N GLY A 225 -2.06 13.56 13.04
CA GLY A 225 -2.52 14.02 11.73
C GLY A 225 -1.55 14.94 10.99
N ARG A 226 -0.37 15.23 11.53
CA ARG A 226 0.64 16.10 10.93
C ARG A 226 1.83 15.32 10.43
N LEU A 227 2.39 15.77 9.32
CA LEU A 227 3.70 15.30 8.83
C LEU A 227 4.79 15.96 9.68
N ILE A 228 5.51 15.14 10.45
CA ILE A 228 6.56 15.63 11.35
C ILE A 228 7.89 15.75 10.63
N GLU A 229 8.25 14.68 9.92
CA GLU A 229 9.50 14.60 9.18
C GLU A 229 9.39 13.53 8.09
N TRP A 230 10.07 13.73 6.96
CA TRP A 230 10.24 12.71 5.93
C TRP A 230 11.58 12.83 5.21
N GLY A 231 12.04 11.75 4.61
CA GLY A 231 13.27 11.72 3.84
C GLY A 231 13.82 10.32 3.60
N PRO A 232 15.05 10.20 3.11
CA PRO A 232 15.74 8.93 2.98
C PRO A 232 15.75 8.16 4.31
N SER A 233 15.46 6.85 4.26
CA SER A 233 15.35 6.01 5.46
C SER A 233 16.60 6.06 6.32
N GLU A 234 17.79 6.01 5.71
CA GLU A 234 19.04 6.12 6.44
C GLU A 234 19.06 7.35 7.37
N ARG A 235 18.69 8.53 6.86
CA ARG A 235 18.63 9.75 7.67
C ARG A 235 17.59 9.67 8.78
N ILE A 236 16.36 9.24 8.44
CA ILE A 236 15.24 9.19 9.40
C ILE A 236 15.54 8.25 10.57
N PHE A 237 16.21 7.12 10.32
CA PHE A 237 16.47 6.11 11.37
C PHE A 237 17.80 6.32 12.11
N THR A 238 18.78 7.05 11.56
CA THR A 238 20.09 7.26 12.18
C THR A 238 20.32 8.66 12.71
N HIS A 239 19.82 9.67 12.00
CA HIS A 239 20.01 11.09 12.31
C HIS A 239 18.73 11.89 12.08
N PRO A 240 17.63 11.58 12.78
CA PRO A 240 16.40 12.36 12.66
C PRO A 240 16.63 13.80 13.08
N GLN A 241 15.99 14.73 12.40
CA GLN A 241 16.09 16.16 12.67
C GLN A 241 15.04 16.65 13.68
N ASN A 242 13.97 15.86 13.88
CA ASN A 242 12.88 16.21 14.78
C ASN A 242 12.88 15.28 16.02
N GLU A 243 12.75 15.85 17.19
CA GLU A 243 12.73 15.14 18.48
C GLU A 243 11.63 14.07 18.58
N LEU A 244 10.45 14.33 17.97
CA LEU A 244 9.36 13.33 17.92
C LEU A 244 9.76 12.13 17.08
N THR A 245 10.46 12.35 15.96
CA THR A 245 10.98 11.27 15.11
C THR A 245 12.01 10.45 15.88
N GLU A 246 12.93 11.10 16.59
CA GLU A 246 13.92 10.42 17.42
C GLU A 246 13.26 9.54 18.49
N LYS A 247 12.29 10.10 19.23
CA LYS A 247 11.54 9.36 20.26
C LYS A 247 10.79 8.18 19.70
N PHE A 248 10.13 8.36 18.53
CA PHE A 248 9.37 7.29 17.88
C PHE A 248 10.27 6.15 17.40
N VAL A 249 11.37 6.47 16.72
CA VAL A 249 12.35 5.48 16.23
C VAL A 249 13.00 4.72 17.38
N ALA A 250 13.26 5.39 18.51
CA ALA A 250 13.81 4.78 19.72
C ALA A 250 12.78 3.99 20.56
N GLY A 251 11.51 3.93 20.14
CA GLY A 251 10.43 3.25 20.88
C GLY A 251 10.08 3.93 22.21
N ARG A 252 10.22 5.26 22.27
CA ARG A 252 9.95 6.09 23.48
C ARG A 252 8.70 6.97 23.32
N LEU A 253 7.86 6.70 22.32
CA LEU A 253 6.60 7.39 22.03
C LEU A 253 5.42 6.45 22.19
#